data_92ad297b74610946b63bfb9195c8a238
#
_entry.id   92ad297b74610946b63bfb9195c8a238
#
_cell.length_a   1.000
_cell.length_b   1.000
_cell.length_c   1.000
_cell.angle_alpha   90.00
_cell.angle_beta   90.00
_cell.angle_gamma   90.00
#
_symmetry.space_group_name_H-M   'P 1'
#
loop_
_entity.id
_entity.type
_entity.pdbx_description
1 polymer ?
#
loop_
_entity_poly.entity_id
_entity_poly.type
_entity_poly.pdbx_seq_one_letter_code
_entity_poly.pdbx_strand_id
1 'polypeptide(L)'
;MNILICGFGVFGRKHAEAWKKAAVDCKLLVADINPEMQKAAIETGCNSEDVGDFNDLISRADIVDIVTTSESHFDLAKASLSAGKPTLIEKPAVKSIEEANFLNDKSEKRGLPVQVQFVLRAHPLVSLAQKVISAGNIGRLVAMDGVFTGWKRMRPDASILENDGVHMLDLMRLFAKTPPDDFHVSAESLLRGTVPETMHLKLIFPNEIKAWLKLGVAFGGKQKDAYTVGSLTTKSLKLIGESGSIDLDFNEDVMEVAEVAFHPSVGGFTPEIKRLKSTRYPNVTPVSLLTECFTQFLRALEGKQEVLCNLEQGAVEITQVLEEARRRLL
;
A
#
# COMPACT_ATOMS: atom_id res chain seq x y z
N MET A 1 24.84 4.03 8.86
CA MET A 1 23.89 4.48 7.83
C MET A 1 22.92 5.47 8.47
N ASN A 2 22.71 6.61 7.84
CA ASN A 2 21.83 7.68 8.33
C ASN A 2 20.52 7.67 7.55
N ILE A 3 19.39 7.52 8.25
CA ILE A 3 18.04 7.52 7.69
C ILE A 3 17.37 8.84 8.07
N LEU A 4 17.00 9.66 7.10
CA LEU A 4 16.24 10.89 7.32
C LEU A 4 14.73 10.61 7.20
N ILE A 5 14.04 10.66 8.33
CA ILE A 5 12.58 10.56 8.39
C ILE A 5 12.02 11.97 8.29
N CYS A 6 11.20 12.22 7.25
CA CYS A 6 10.49 13.48 7.05
C CYS A 6 9.05 13.31 7.54
N GLY A 7 8.69 13.99 8.64
CA GLY A 7 7.43 13.85 9.36
C GLY A 7 7.52 12.86 10.52
N PHE A 8 7.31 13.35 11.76
CA PHE A 8 7.38 12.55 12.99
C PHE A 8 6.05 12.44 13.73
N GLY A 9 4.95 12.49 12.97
CA GLY A 9 3.60 12.22 13.46
C GLY A 9 3.42 10.77 13.92
N VAL A 10 2.16 10.35 14.07
CA VAL A 10 1.83 8.98 14.51
C VAL A 10 2.47 7.90 13.63
N PHE A 11 2.48 8.10 12.31
CA PHE A 11 3.04 7.12 11.38
C PHE A 11 4.57 7.21 11.30
N GLY A 12 5.15 8.42 11.33
CA GLY A 12 6.61 8.61 11.38
C GLY A 12 7.28 7.92 12.56
N ARG A 13 6.62 7.89 13.73
CA ARG A 13 7.10 7.13 14.90
C ARG A 13 7.11 5.62 14.67
N LYS A 14 6.11 5.08 13.93
CA LYS A 14 6.11 3.65 13.52
C LYS A 14 7.24 3.36 12.54
N HIS A 15 7.53 4.30 11.60
CA HIS A 15 8.67 4.20 10.70
C HIS A 15 9.99 4.19 11.47
N ALA A 16 10.15 5.09 12.43
CA ALA A 16 11.35 5.11 13.28
C ALA A 16 11.57 3.79 14.03
N GLU A 17 10.49 3.22 14.60
CA GLU A 17 10.56 1.91 15.25
C GLU A 17 10.92 0.79 14.27
N ALA A 18 10.34 0.81 13.08
CA ALA A 18 10.59 -0.18 12.03
C ALA A 18 12.02 -0.09 11.49
N TRP A 19 12.57 1.12 11.28
CA TRP A 19 13.95 1.32 10.87
C TRP A 19 14.95 0.79 11.90
N LYS A 20 14.74 1.03 13.19
CA LYS A 20 15.57 0.46 14.26
C LYS A 20 15.59 -1.06 14.27
N LYS A 21 14.54 -1.71 13.74
CA LYS A 21 14.46 -3.18 13.60
C LYS A 21 15.08 -3.68 12.28
N ALA A 22 14.88 -2.96 11.18
CA ALA A 22 15.39 -3.33 9.87
C ALA A 22 16.90 -3.11 9.73
N ALA A 23 17.43 -2.08 10.40
CA ALA A 23 18.85 -1.67 10.36
C ALA A 23 19.32 -1.33 11.78
N VAL A 24 19.81 -2.33 12.51
CA VAL A 24 20.12 -2.23 13.96
C VAL A 24 21.08 -1.07 14.30
N ASP A 25 22.05 -0.80 13.44
CA ASP A 25 23.05 0.27 13.65
C ASP A 25 22.73 1.55 12.86
N CYS A 26 21.47 1.77 12.46
CA CYS A 26 21.12 3.00 11.77
C CYS A 26 21.02 4.19 12.75
N LYS A 27 21.47 5.34 12.28
CA LYS A 27 21.23 6.62 12.93
C LYS A 27 20.01 7.26 12.29
N LEU A 28 19.04 7.66 13.11
CA LEU A 28 17.86 8.37 12.65
C LEU A 28 18.10 9.87 12.70
N LEU A 29 17.83 10.53 11.57
CA LEU A 29 17.68 11.97 11.46
C LEU A 29 16.18 12.24 11.31
N VAL A 30 15.65 13.30 11.91
CA VAL A 30 14.22 13.60 11.88
C VAL A 30 14.00 15.04 11.43
N ALA A 31 13.29 15.21 10.32
CA ALA A 31 12.81 16.50 9.85
C ALA A 31 11.30 16.63 10.07
N ASP A 32 10.91 17.66 10.83
CA ASP A 32 9.50 18.01 11.01
C ASP A 32 9.37 19.54 11.17
N ILE A 33 8.35 20.12 10.56
CA ILE A 33 8.05 21.56 10.69
C ILE A 33 7.39 21.91 12.03
N ASN A 34 6.86 20.92 12.75
CA ASN A 34 6.22 21.12 14.03
C ASN A 34 7.22 20.90 15.18
N PRO A 35 7.51 21.94 15.98
CA PRO A 35 8.45 21.83 17.12
C PRO A 35 8.05 20.76 18.15
N GLU A 36 6.76 20.48 18.31
CA GLU A 36 6.30 19.42 19.23
C GLU A 36 6.71 18.03 18.71
N MET A 37 6.69 17.82 17.39
CA MET A 37 7.13 16.55 16.78
C MET A 37 8.64 16.43 16.85
N GLN A 38 9.38 17.53 16.68
CA GLN A 38 10.84 17.56 16.90
C GLN A 38 11.18 17.19 18.36
N LYS A 39 10.48 17.79 19.33
CA LYS A 39 10.62 17.43 20.74
C LYS A 39 10.32 15.95 21.01
N ALA A 40 9.24 15.44 20.43
CA ALA A 40 8.89 14.02 20.54
C ALA A 40 9.97 13.09 19.95
N ALA A 41 10.65 13.50 18.88
CA ALA A 41 11.78 12.74 18.32
C ALA A 41 12.95 12.65 19.32
N ILE A 42 13.29 13.75 19.98
CA ILE A 42 14.33 13.78 21.01
C ILE A 42 13.94 12.91 22.20
N GLU A 43 12.70 13.00 22.66
CA GLU A 43 12.18 12.18 23.77
C GLU A 43 12.18 10.67 23.44
N THR A 44 12.12 10.29 22.17
CA THR A 44 12.23 8.90 21.73
C THR A 44 13.66 8.44 21.44
N GLY A 45 14.65 9.27 21.75
CA GLY A 45 16.06 8.92 21.74
C GLY A 45 16.86 9.40 20.53
N CYS A 46 16.33 10.33 19.70
CA CYS A 46 17.15 11.04 18.73
C CYS A 46 17.98 12.11 19.44
N ASN A 47 19.24 12.31 19.02
CA ASN A 47 20.01 13.42 19.51
C ASN A 47 19.44 14.76 18.98
N SER A 48 19.55 15.83 19.74
CA SER A 48 19.00 17.14 19.34
C SER A 48 19.62 17.67 18.04
N GLU A 49 20.88 17.38 17.78
CA GLU A 49 21.60 17.75 16.55
C GLU A 49 21.15 16.96 15.29
N ASP A 50 20.36 15.91 15.48
CA ASP A 50 19.81 15.04 14.43
C ASP A 50 18.32 15.33 14.16
N VAL A 51 17.81 16.40 14.76
CA VAL A 51 16.41 16.83 14.62
C VAL A 51 16.39 18.29 14.16
N GLY A 52 15.62 18.61 13.11
CA GLY A 52 15.56 19.97 12.55
C GLY A 52 14.79 20.04 11.24
N ASP A 53 15.21 20.94 10.38
CA ASP A 53 14.63 21.14 9.07
C ASP A 53 15.23 20.20 8.02
N PHE A 54 14.43 19.87 7.02
CA PHE A 54 14.83 18.96 5.94
C PHE A 54 16.11 19.40 5.23
N ASN A 55 16.22 20.69 4.89
CA ASN A 55 17.37 21.22 4.14
C ASN A 55 18.69 21.10 4.90
N ASP A 56 18.64 21.16 6.21
CA ASP A 56 19.82 21.05 7.06
C ASP A 56 20.30 19.59 7.19
N LEU A 57 19.36 18.67 7.15
CA LEU A 57 19.61 17.26 7.44
C LEU A 57 19.88 16.41 6.21
N ILE A 58 19.35 16.80 5.03
CA ILE A 58 19.40 15.97 3.81
C ILE A 58 20.81 15.64 3.36
N SER A 59 21.77 16.56 3.53
CA SER A 59 23.17 16.34 3.15
C SER A 59 23.81 15.19 3.96
N ARG A 60 23.34 14.97 5.18
CA ARG A 60 23.84 13.96 6.13
C ARG A 60 23.15 12.60 5.94
N ALA A 61 22.05 12.52 5.19
CA ALA A 61 21.28 11.32 5.00
C ALA A 61 21.92 10.39 3.97
N ASP A 62 21.79 9.08 4.17
CA ASP A 62 22.05 8.04 3.17
C ASP A 62 20.76 7.64 2.48
N ILE A 63 19.62 7.65 3.19
CA ILE A 63 18.28 7.33 2.73
C ILE A 63 17.33 8.40 3.24
N VAL A 64 16.32 8.77 2.43
CA VAL A 64 15.22 9.66 2.83
C VAL A 64 13.91 8.86 2.87
N ASP A 65 13.19 8.97 3.99
CA ASP A 65 11.90 8.32 4.24
C ASP A 65 10.83 9.39 4.48
N ILE A 66 9.95 9.59 3.50
CA ILE A 66 8.94 10.67 3.47
C ILE A 66 7.63 10.14 4.02
N VAL A 67 7.25 10.64 5.21
CA VAL A 67 6.08 10.21 6.01
C VAL A 67 5.24 11.43 6.45
N THR A 68 5.33 12.51 5.72
CA THR A 68 4.56 13.74 5.93
C THR A 68 3.11 13.57 5.46
N THR A 69 2.36 14.66 5.38
CA THR A 69 1.09 14.69 4.63
C THR A 69 1.37 14.71 3.13
N SER A 70 0.45 14.18 2.33
CA SER A 70 0.62 14.01 0.88
C SER A 70 0.89 15.33 0.12
N GLU A 71 0.54 16.47 0.73
CA GLU A 71 0.81 17.80 0.18
C GLU A 71 2.28 18.10 -0.06
N SER A 72 3.17 17.55 0.78
CA SER A 72 4.62 17.82 0.73
C SER A 72 5.42 16.67 0.10
N HIS A 73 4.80 15.56 -0.24
CA HIS A 73 5.50 14.37 -0.76
C HIS A 73 6.29 14.70 -2.03
N PHE A 74 5.68 15.37 -3.00
CA PHE A 74 6.32 15.70 -4.27
C PHE A 74 7.58 16.56 -4.08
N ASP A 75 7.47 17.66 -3.34
CA ASP A 75 8.59 18.60 -3.17
C ASP A 75 9.75 17.96 -2.40
N LEU A 76 9.45 17.20 -1.34
CA LEU A 76 10.46 16.47 -0.57
C LEU A 76 11.14 15.38 -1.42
N ALA A 77 10.36 14.60 -2.18
CA ALA A 77 10.92 13.58 -3.07
C ALA A 77 11.77 14.18 -4.19
N LYS A 78 11.31 15.28 -4.80
CA LYS A 78 12.07 16.03 -5.81
C LYS A 78 13.40 16.55 -5.26
N ALA A 79 13.39 17.07 -4.05
CA ALA A 79 14.61 17.55 -3.39
C ALA A 79 15.53 16.38 -3.01
N SER A 80 14.99 15.29 -2.47
CA SER A 80 15.72 14.06 -2.16
C SER A 80 16.44 13.49 -3.39
N LEU A 81 15.72 13.32 -4.49
CA LEU A 81 16.29 12.86 -5.76
C LEU A 81 17.33 13.85 -6.31
N SER A 82 17.13 15.17 -6.12
CA SER A 82 18.11 16.17 -6.54
C SER A 82 19.41 16.06 -5.74
N ALA A 83 19.32 15.72 -4.47
CA ALA A 83 20.45 15.47 -3.58
C ALA A 83 21.09 14.07 -3.79
N GLY A 84 20.59 13.27 -4.72
CA GLY A 84 21.15 11.93 -5.01
C GLY A 84 20.80 10.88 -3.96
N LYS A 85 19.66 11.01 -3.27
CA LYS A 85 19.31 10.10 -2.18
C LYS A 85 18.26 9.07 -2.61
N PRO A 86 18.49 7.76 -2.36
CA PRO A 86 17.44 6.75 -2.40
C PRO A 86 16.29 7.14 -1.47
N THR A 87 15.03 6.91 -1.91
CA THR A 87 13.88 7.52 -1.26
C THR A 87 12.74 6.52 -1.05
N LEU A 88 12.13 6.54 0.14
CA LEU A 88 10.83 5.94 0.38
C LEU A 88 9.79 7.06 0.50
N ILE A 89 8.58 6.81 -0.03
CA ILE A 89 7.49 7.78 -0.01
C ILE A 89 6.22 7.08 0.45
N GLU A 90 5.56 7.62 1.49
CA GLU A 90 4.24 7.15 1.89
C GLU A 90 3.18 7.38 0.81
N LYS A 91 2.16 6.53 0.85
CA LYS A 91 1.02 6.60 -0.08
C LYS A 91 0.00 7.69 0.37
N PRO A 92 -0.69 8.34 -0.57
CA PRO A 92 -0.40 8.40 -1.99
C PRO A 92 0.91 9.17 -2.23
N ALA A 93 1.74 8.67 -3.16
CA ALA A 93 3.08 9.23 -3.36
C ALA A 93 3.06 10.68 -3.86
N VAL A 94 2.05 10.99 -4.68
CA VAL A 94 1.86 12.30 -5.34
C VAL A 94 0.38 12.59 -5.51
N LYS A 95 0.04 13.80 -5.97
CA LYS A 95 -1.34 14.26 -6.17
C LYS A 95 -1.76 14.33 -7.63
N SER A 96 -0.82 14.40 -8.56
CA SER A 96 -1.11 14.47 -9.99
C SER A 96 -0.22 13.56 -10.82
N ILE A 97 -0.68 13.24 -12.03
CA ILE A 97 0.07 12.40 -12.96
C ILE A 97 1.34 13.11 -13.45
N GLU A 98 1.34 14.43 -13.55
CA GLU A 98 2.50 15.23 -13.91
C GLU A 98 3.59 15.12 -12.85
N GLU A 99 3.22 15.17 -11.56
CA GLU A 99 4.15 14.95 -10.44
C GLU A 99 4.71 13.52 -10.46
N ALA A 100 3.84 12.52 -10.71
CA ALA A 100 4.26 11.12 -10.80
C ALA A 100 5.29 10.90 -11.91
N ASN A 101 4.99 11.35 -13.12
CA ASN A 101 5.87 11.24 -14.26
C ASN A 101 7.21 11.97 -14.03
N PHE A 102 7.15 13.17 -13.44
CA PHE A 102 8.37 13.93 -13.12
C PHE A 102 9.30 13.17 -12.17
N LEU A 103 8.75 12.58 -11.10
CA LEU A 103 9.55 11.82 -10.14
C LEU A 103 10.08 10.52 -10.76
N ASN A 104 9.25 9.81 -11.55
CA ASN A 104 9.65 8.58 -12.23
C ASN A 104 10.81 8.83 -13.19
N ASP A 105 10.66 9.78 -14.11
CA ASP A 105 11.70 10.21 -15.04
C ASP A 105 13.00 10.59 -14.33
N LYS A 106 12.88 11.33 -13.22
CA LYS A 106 14.05 11.80 -12.47
C LYS A 106 14.77 10.66 -11.75
N SER A 107 14.01 9.72 -11.18
CA SER A 107 14.53 8.50 -10.55
C SER A 107 15.30 7.65 -11.57
N GLU A 108 14.68 7.37 -12.72
CA GLU A 108 15.28 6.56 -13.80
C GLU A 108 16.57 7.21 -14.36
N LYS A 109 16.51 8.52 -14.73
CA LYS A 109 17.67 9.24 -15.25
C LYS A 109 18.87 9.28 -14.30
N ARG A 110 18.62 9.16 -13.00
CA ARG A 110 19.67 9.17 -11.97
C ARG A 110 20.04 7.77 -11.47
N GLY A 111 19.31 6.73 -11.86
CA GLY A 111 19.48 5.38 -11.33
C GLY A 111 19.27 5.30 -9.82
N LEU A 112 18.38 6.14 -9.25
CA LEU A 112 18.12 6.20 -7.83
C LEU A 112 16.88 5.38 -7.48
N PRO A 113 17.00 4.36 -6.62
CA PRO A 113 15.84 3.60 -6.16
C PRO A 113 14.85 4.46 -5.39
N VAL A 114 13.58 4.40 -5.78
CA VAL A 114 12.44 4.98 -5.05
C VAL A 114 11.41 3.90 -4.81
N GLN A 115 10.93 3.80 -3.57
CA GLN A 115 9.85 2.88 -3.19
C GLN A 115 8.65 3.64 -2.67
N VAL A 116 7.48 3.39 -3.26
CA VAL A 116 6.20 3.84 -2.71
C VAL A 116 5.74 2.83 -1.66
N GLN A 117 5.35 3.31 -0.48
CA GLN A 117 5.05 2.48 0.69
C GLN A 117 3.62 1.90 0.65
N PHE A 118 3.43 0.86 -0.16
CA PHE A 118 2.26 0.00 -0.09
C PHE A 118 2.53 -1.18 0.84
N VAL A 119 2.38 -0.93 2.13
CA VAL A 119 2.76 -1.83 3.21
C VAL A 119 2.16 -3.25 3.10
N LEU A 120 0.98 -3.40 2.49
CA LEU A 120 0.37 -4.71 2.28
C LEU A 120 1.14 -5.59 1.30
N ARG A 121 1.99 -5.05 0.43
CA ARG A 121 2.89 -5.87 -0.42
C ARG A 121 3.86 -6.70 0.39
N ALA A 122 4.27 -6.23 1.58
CA ALA A 122 5.14 -6.95 2.50
C ALA A 122 4.38 -7.95 3.39
N HIS A 123 3.05 -8.03 3.28
CA HIS A 123 2.26 -8.94 4.07
C HIS A 123 2.58 -10.41 3.69
N PRO A 124 2.87 -11.32 4.66
CA PRO A 124 3.21 -12.70 4.35
C PRO A 124 2.14 -13.45 3.57
N LEU A 125 0.86 -13.10 3.74
CA LEU A 125 -0.24 -13.66 2.94
C LEU A 125 -0.09 -13.34 1.45
N VAL A 126 0.39 -12.14 1.10
CA VAL A 126 0.57 -11.71 -0.31
C VAL A 126 1.65 -12.54 -0.98
N SER A 127 2.81 -12.70 -0.34
CA SER A 127 3.88 -13.53 -0.88
C SER A 127 3.48 -15.01 -0.98
N LEU A 128 2.69 -15.51 -0.03
CA LEU A 128 2.18 -16.88 -0.08
C LEU A 128 1.15 -17.05 -1.21
N ALA A 129 0.24 -16.09 -1.41
CA ALA A 129 -0.72 -16.12 -2.52
C ALA A 129 0.00 -16.09 -3.88
N GLN A 130 1.03 -15.28 -4.05
CA GLN A 130 1.86 -15.26 -5.26
C GLN A 130 2.50 -16.65 -5.53
N LYS A 131 2.99 -17.33 -4.50
CA LYS A 131 3.53 -18.69 -4.62
C LYS A 131 2.48 -19.71 -5.04
N VAL A 132 1.26 -19.65 -4.46
CA VAL A 132 0.14 -20.52 -4.80
C VAL A 132 -0.28 -20.32 -6.27
N ILE A 133 -0.40 -19.05 -6.72
CA ILE A 133 -0.72 -18.71 -8.11
C ILE A 133 0.39 -19.21 -9.05
N SER A 134 1.65 -18.93 -8.72
CA SER A 134 2.80 -19.34 -9.55
C SER A 134 2.94 -20.86 -9.65
N ALA A 135 2.51 -21.60 -8.63
CA ALA A 135 2.46 -23.06 -8.65
C ALA A 135 1.28 -23.64 -9.47
N GLY A 136 0.37 -22.77 -9.96
CA GLY A 136 -0.78 -23.18 -10.77
C GLY A 136 -1.95 -23.78 -9.99
N ASN A 137 -1.93 -23.71 -8.64
CA ASN A 137 -2.94 -24.38 -7.80
C ASN A 137 -4.38 -23.95 -8.05
N ILE A 138 -4.60 -22.71 -8.49
CA ILE A 138 -5.94 -22.20 -8.81
C ILE A 138 -6.17 -22.00 -10.33
N GLY A 139 -5.22 -22.43 -11.17
CA GLY A 139 -5.23 -22.11 -12.60
C GLY A 139 -4.93 -20.64 -12.90
N ARG A 140 -5.29 -20.19 -14.12
CA ARG A 140 -5.14 -18.78 -14.52
C ARG A 140 -6.06 -17.90 -13.67
N LEU A 141 -5.57 -16.78 -13.15
CA LEU A 141 -6.37 -15.78 -12.45
C LEU A 141 -7.38 -15.14 -13.42
N VAL A 142 -8.67 -15.15 -13.08
CA VAL A 142 -9.75 -14.64 -13.93
C VAL A 142 -10.54 -13.50 -13.27
N ALA A 143 -10.58 -13.46 -11.94
CA ALA A 143 -11.27 -12.37 -11.25
C ALA A 143 -10.66 -12.09 -9.86
N MET A 144 -10.98 -10.91 -9.32
CA MET A 144 -10.64 -10.49 -7.97
C MET A 144 -11.82 -9.78 -7.31
N ASP A 145 -11.97 -9.93 -5.99
CA ASP A 145 -12.99 -9.22 -5.21
C ASP A 145 -12.34 -8.66 -3.93
N GLY A 146 -12.28 -7.34 -3.82
CA GLY A 146 -11.64 -6.63 -2.73
C GLY A 146 -12.64 -5.88 -1.86
N VAL A 147 -12.42 -5.92 -0.56
CA VAL A 147 -13.21 -5.17 0.41
C VAL A 147 -12.30 -4.43 1.35
N PHE A 148 -12.53 -3.13 1.49
CA PHE A 148 -11.92 -2.32 2.55
C PHE A 148 -12.99 -1.41 3.13
N THR A 149 -13.67 -1.89 4.15
CA THR A 149 -14.79 -1.20 4.79
C THR A 149 -14.63 -1.17 6.30
N GLY A 150 -15.43 -0.36 7.00
CA GLY A 150 -15.46 -0.39 8.47
C GLY A 150 -16.06 0.86 9.09
N TRP A 151 -16.32 0.79 10.40
CA TRP A 151 -16.62 1.94 11.21
C TRP A 151 -15.33 2.68 11.52
N LYS A 152 -15.07 3.80 10.86
CA LYS A 152 -13.88 4.61 11.06
C LYS A 152 -14.10 6.08 10.74
N ARG A 153 -13.21 6.91 11.27
CA ARG A 153 -13.24 8.35 11.02
C ARG A 153 -12.99 8.63 9.54
N MET A 154 -13.84 9.44 8.94
CA MET A 154 -13.57 10.04 7.63
C MET A 154 -12.45 11.07 7.74
N ARG A 155 -11.63 11.13 6.72
CA ARG A 155 -10.63 12.17 6.56
C ARG A 155 -11.19 13.29 5.68
N PRO A 156 -11.04 14.57 6.08
CA PRO A 156 -11.50 15.69 5.27
C PRO A 156 -10.57 15.98 4.08
N ASP A 157 -9.33 15.49 4.14
CA ASP A 157 -8.22 15.80 3.22
C ASP A 157 -7.99 14.74 2.14
N ALA A 158 -8.73 13.62 2.18
CA ALA A 158 -8.59 12.53 1.22
C ALA A 158 -9.91 11.79 1.03
N SER A 159 -10.22 11.42 -0.21
CA SER A 159 -11.33 10.53 -0.51
C SER A 159 -11.09 9.13 0.06
N ILE A 160 -12.18 8.34 0.17
CA ILE A 160 -12.06 6.94 0.62
C ILE A 160 -11.21 6.10 -0.33
N LEU A 161 -11.17 6.45 -1.62
CA LEU A 161 -10.33 5.79 -2.60
C LEU A 161 -8.84 6.07 -2.34
N GLU A 162 -8.48 7.33 -2.10
CA GLU A 162 -7.10 7.76 -1.83
C GLU A 162 -6.58 7.27 -0.49
N ASN A 163 -7.46 7.19 0.52
CA ASN A 163 -7.04 6.77 1.85
C ASN A 163 -6.91 5.23 1.97
N ASP A 164 -7.94 4.52 1.54
CA ASP A 164 -8.10 3.08 1.74
C ASP A 164 -8.02 2.28 0.44
N GLY A 165 -8.70 2.75 -0.59
CA GLY A 165 -8.84 2.05 -1.86
C GLY A 165 -7.52 1.81 -2.56
N VAL A 166 -6.58 2.75 -2.46
CA VAL A 166 -5.24 2.63 -3.07
C VAL A 166 -4.50 1.36 -2.64
N HIS A 167 -4.70 0.88 -1.41
CA HIS A 167 -4.07 -0.36 -0.95
C HIS A 167 -4.60 -1.59 -1.71
N MET A 168 -5.91 -1.64 -1.96
CA MET A 168 -6.53 -2.74 -2.70
C MET A 168 -6.26 -2.61 -4.20
N LEU A 169 -6.28 -1.40 -4.75
CA LEU A 169 -5.89 -1.14 -6.15
C LEU A 169 -4.46 -1.63 -6.41
N ASP A 170 -3.54 -1.31 -5.51
CA ASP A 170 -2.15 -1.75 -5.58
C ASP A 170 -2.02 -3.27 -5.57
N LEU A 171 -2.71 -3.96 -4.65
CA LEU A 171 -2.71 -5.43 -4.61
C LEU A 171 -3.35 -6.04 -5.87
N MET A 172 -4.46 -5.49 -6.36
CA MET A 172 -5.10 -5.96 -7.59
C MET A 172 -4.17 -5.80 -8.79
N ARG A 173 -3.50 -4.64 -8.91
CA ARG A 173 -2.47 -4.41 -9.91
C ARG A 173 -1.30 -5.40 -9.79
N LEU A 174 -0.84 -5.66 -8.57
CA LEU A 174 0.24 -6.61 -8.30
C LEU A 174 -0.11 -8.03 -8.78
N PHE A 175 -1.31 -8.52 -8.48
CA PHE A 175 -1.76 -9.85 -8.90
C PHE A 175 -2.11 -9.92 -10.39
N ALA A 176 -2.67 -8.87 -10.97
CA ALA A 176 -2.92 -8.77 -12.42
C ALA A 176 -1.62 -8.57 -13.22
N LYS A 177 -0.54 -8.09 -12.59
CA LYS A 177 0.77 -7.73 -13.19
C LYS A 177 0.71 -6.57 -14.19
N THR A 178 -0.39 -5.84 -14.23
CA THR A 178 -0.66 -4.72 -15.14
C THR A 178 -1.68 -3.79 -14.49
N PRO A 179 -1.69 -2.49 -14.82
CA PRO A 179 -2.77 -1.59 -14.41
C PRO A 179 -4.09 -1.97 -15.11
N PRO A 180 -5.25 -1.53 -14.58
CA PRO A 180 -6.52 -1.69 -15.29
C PRO A 180 -6.57 -0.78 -16.53
N ASP A 181 -7.16 -1.30 -17.63
CA ASP A 181 -7.42 -0.54 -18.86
C ASP A 181 -8.62 0.38 -18.73
N ASP A 182 -9.64 -0.10 -18.02
CA ASP A 182 -10.89 0.61 -17.82
C ASP A 182 -11.53 0.24 -16.48
N PHE A 183 -12.44 1.07 -16.01
CA PHE A 183 -13.23 0.78 -14.82
C PHE A 183 -14.53 1.58 -14.78
N HIS A 184 -15.47 1.09 -13.99
CA HIS A 184 -16.67 1.81 -13.59
C HIS A 184 -16.57 2.15 -12.11
N VAL A 185 -16.97 3.36 -11.74
CA VAL A 185 -16.99 3.83 -10.36
C VAL A 185 -18.35 4.39 -10.01
N SER A 186 -18.84 4.06 -8.82
CA SER A 186 -19.97 4.73 -8.18
C SER A 186 -19.62 5.11 -6.74
N ALA A 187 -20.13 6.23 -6.29
CA ALA A 187 -19.89 6.72 -4.94
C ALA A 187 -21.19 7.31 -4.39
N GLU A 188 -21.47 7.03 -3.12
CA GLU A 188 -22.74 7.43 -2.50
C GLU A 188 -22.48 7.95 -1.08
N SER A 189 -23.26 8.96 -0.69
CA SER A 189 -23.34 9.47 0.66
C SER A 189 -24.55 8.88 1.37
N LEU A 190 -24.33 7.92 2.24
CA LEU A 190 -25.39 7.18 2.94
C LEU A 190 -25.81 7.82 4.27
N LEU A 191 -24.92 8.55 4.92
CA LEU A 191 -25.14 9.04 6.28
C LEU A 191 -25.20 10.56 6.41
N ARG A 192 -24.32 11.31 5.79
CA ARG A 192 -24.10 12.74 6.07
C ARG A 192 -24.00 13.68 4.88
N GLY A 193 -24.02 13.20 3.68
CA GLY A 193 -24.41 13.93 2.47
C GLY A 193 -23.42 14.91 1.82
N THR A 194 -22.21 15.12 2.32
CA THR A 194 -21.26 16.08 1.71
C THR A 194 -20.05 15.41 1.04
N VAL A 195 -19.66 14.25 1.52
CA VAL A 195 -18.55 13.45 0.97
C VAL A 195 -19.00 12.00 0.91
N PRO A 196 -18.77 11.28 -0.19
CA PRO A 196 -19.13 9.87 -0.30
C PRO A 196 -18.50 9.01 0.80
N GLU A 197 -19.34 8.33 1.58
CA GLU A 197 -18.91 7.38 2.61
C GLU A 197 -18.77 5.96 2.08
N THR A 198 -19.20 5.71 0.85
CA THR A 198 -19.09 4.43 0.18
C THR A 198 -18.73 4.61 -1.29
N MET A 199 -17.95 3.66 -1.80
CA MET A 199 -17.56 3.64 -3.20
C MET A 199 -17.42 2.20 -3.69
N HIS A 200 -17.85 1.96 -4.93
CA HIS A 200 -17.70 0.70 -5.61
C HIS A 200 -16.99 0.90 -6.94
N LEU A 201 -16.01 0.07 -7.21
CA LEU A 201 -15.29 0.05 -8.49
C LEU A 201 -15.43 -1.34 -9.13
N LYS A 202 -15.63 -1.36 -10.44
CA LYS A 202 -15.43 -2.54 -11.28
C LYS A 202 -14.26 -2.25 -12.20
N LEU A 203 -13.16 -2.97 -12.04
CA LEU A 203 -11.92 -2.79 -12.80
C LEU A 203 -11.84 -3.86 -13.90
N ILE A 204 -11.32 -3.47 -15.06
CA ILE A 204 -11.12 -4.33 -16.24
C ILE A 204 -9.64 -4.25 -16.59
N PHE A 205 -8.97 -5.38 -16.61
CA PHE A 205 -7.53 -5.48 -16.90
C PHE A 205 -7.29 -6.01 -18.32
N PRO A 206 -6.17 -5.67 -18.99
CA PRO A 206 -5.86 -6.08 -20.37
C PRO A 206 -5.88 -7.60 -20.59
N ASN A 207 -5.57 -8.36 -19.57
CA ASN A 207 -5.52 -9.83 -19.60
C ASN A 207 -6.86 -10.51 -19.26
N GLU A 208 -7.97 -9.80 -19.48
CA GLU A 208 -9.35 -10.24 -19.23
C GLU A 208 -9.73 -10.46 -17.76
N ILE A 209 -8.83 -10.18 -16.82
CA ILE A 209 -9.15 -10.22 -15.39
C ILE A 209 -10.15 -9.10 -15.08
N LYS A 210 -11.20 -9.44 -14.32
CA LYS A 210 -12.17 -8.48 -13.80
C LYS A 210 -12.04 -8.40 -12.30
N ALA A 211 -12.11 -7.18 -11.75
CA ALA A 211 -12.08 -7.02 -10.31
C ALA A 211 -13.19 -6.10 -9.82
N TRP A 212 -13.64 -6.37 -8.61
CA TRP A 212 -14.60 -5.56 -7.88
C TRP A 212 -13.96 -5.08 -6.60
N LEU A 213 -14.14 -3.81 -6.29
CA LEU A 213 -13.63 -3.20 -5.06
C LEU A 213 -14.77 -2.47 -4.35
N LYS A 214 -15.03 -2.88 -3.12
CA LYS A 214 -15.97 -2.22 -2.23
C LYS A 214 -15.22 -1.44 -1.15
N LEU A 215 -15.50 -0.15 -1.05
CA LEU A 215 -14.96 0.76 -0.06
C LEU A 215 -16.08 1.35 0.79
N GLY A 216 -15.84 1.60 2.08
CA GLY A 216 -16.84 2.27 2.90
C GLY A 216 -16.40 2.53 4.33
N VAL A 217 -16.70 3.73 4.84
CA VAL A 217 -16.47 4.09 6.25
C VAL A 217 -17.74 3.98 7.10
N ALA A 218 -18.88 3.71 6.45
CA ALA A 218 -20.20 3.56 7.08
C ALA A 218 -20.64 2.11 7.27
N PHE A 219 -19.88 1.15 6.77
CA PHE A 219 -20.16 -0.28 6.92
C PHE A 219 -19.46 -0.84 8.14
N GLY A 220 -20.18 -1.60 8.97
CA GLY A 220 -19.59 -2.28 10.12
C GLY A 220 -18.48 -3.24 9.70
N GLY A 221 -17.36 -3.18 10.40
CA GLY A 221 -16.30 -4.17 10.33
C GLY A 221 -16.43 -5.18 11.45
N LYS A 222 -15.81 -6.34 11.28
CA LYS A 222 -15.86 -7.42 12.30
C LYS A 222 -14.70 -7.34 13.29
N GLN A 223 -13.57 -6.74 12.89
CA GLN A 223 -12.31 -6.81 13.60
C GLN A 223 -11.74 -5.44 13.92
N LYS A 224 -11.04 -5.34 15.06
CA LYS A 224 -10.29 -4.15 15.41
C LYS A 224 -9.22 -3.88 14.35
N ASP A 225 -9.13 -2.62 13.93
CA ASP A 225 -8.12 -2.20 12.96
C ASP A 225 -6.75 -2.02 13.65
N ALA A 226 -5.73 -2.69 13.12
CA ALA A 226 -4.37 -2.58 13.64
C ALA A 226 -3.72 -1.20 13.35
N TYR A 227 -4.23 -0.46 12.37
CA TYR A 227 -3.70 0.83 11.94
C TYR A 227 -4.44 2.02 12.55
N THR A 228 -5.75 1.87 12.79
CA THR A 228 -6.62 2.96 13.27
C THR A 228 -7.31 2.55 14.57
N VAL A 229 -6.81 3.08 15.68
CA VAL A 229 -7.35 2.79 17.03
C VAL A 229 -8.83 3.18 17.10
N GLY A 230 -9.65 2.29 17.68
CA GLY A 230 -11.09 2.50 17.86
C GLY A 230 -11.95 2.17 16.64
N SER A 231 -11.34 1.78 15.51
CA SER A 231 -12.06 1.37 14.30
C SER A 231 -12.30 -0.13 14.27
N LEU A 232 -13.42 -0.52 13.63
CA LEU A 232 -13.72 -1.91 13.27
C LEU A 232 -13.78 -2.01 11.77
N THR A 233 -12.92 -2.83 11.16
CA THR A 233 -12.78 -2.92 9.71
C THR A 233 -12.97 -4.34 9.17
N THR A 234 -13.17 -4.42 7.86
CA THR A 234 -13.05 -5.63 7.05
C THR A 234 -12.08 -5.30 5.93
N LYS A 235 -10.97 -6.04 5.86
CA LYS A 235 -9.94 -5.92 4.82
C LYS A 235 -9.70 -7.29 4.23
N SER A 236 -10.17 -7.52 3.03
CA SER A 236 -10.01 -8.82 2.38
C SER A 236 -9.82 -8.69 0.87
N LEU A 237 -9.15 -9.68 0.29
CA LEU A 237 -9.02 -9.81 -1.15
C LEU A 237 -9.19 -11.27 -1.53
N LYS A 238 -10.18 -11.55 -2.36
CA LYS A 238 -10.39 -12.86 -2.99
C LYS A 238 -9.77 -12.86 -4.39
N LEU A 239 -8.96 -13.87 -4.67
CA LEU A 239 -8.37 -14.14 -5.97
C LEU A 239 -9.04 -15.38 -6.54
N ILE A 240 -9.64 -15.27 -7.71
CA ILE A 240 -10.46 -16.31 -8.33
C ILE A 240 -9.74 -16.77 -9.59
N GLY A 241 -9.40 -18.06 -9.63
CA GLY A 241 -8.79 -18.71 -10.77
C GLY A 241 -9.74 -19.68 -11.44
N GLU A 242 -9.32 -20.24 -12.59
CA GLU A 242 -10.09 -21.22 -13.37
C GLU A 242 -10.33 -22.54 -12.61
N SER A 243 -9.48 -22.86 -11.63
CA SER A 243 -9.49 -24.13 -10.90
C SER A 243 -9.49 -23.93 -9.38
N GLY A 244 -9.91 -22.76 -8.87
CA GLY A 244 -9.97 -22.53 -7.44
C GLY A 244 -9.97 -21.07 -7.05
N SER A 245 -9.80 -20.82 -5.75
CA SER A 245 -9.72 -19.47 -5.20
C SER A 245 -8.75 -19.36 -4.03
N ILE A 246 -8.30 -18.13 -3.78
CA ILE A 246 -7.55 -17.76 -2.58
C ILE A 246 -8.31 -16.63 -1.90
N ASP A 247 -8.62 -16.79 -0.63
CA ASP A 247 -9.21 -15.75 0.20
C ASP A 247 -8.15 -15.23 1.17
N LEU A 248 -7.88 -13.92 1.12
CA LEU A 248 -6.94 -13.23 2.00
C LEU A 248 -7.73 -12.35 2.98
N ASP A 249 -7.66 -12.65 4.26
CA ASP A 249 -8.21 -11.82 5.35
C ASP A 249 -7.06 -11.13 6.08
N PHE A 250 -6.91 -9.81 5.85
CA PHE A 250 -5.86 -8.99 6.45
C PHE A 250 -6.18 -8.49 7.86
N ASN A 251 -7.35 -8.77 8.40
CA ASN A 251 -7.68 -8.49 9.78
C ASN A 251 -7.37 -9.69 10.69
N GLU A 252 -7.58 -10.90 10.18
CA GLU A 252 -7.32 -12.16 10.90
C GLU A 252 -5.95 -12.76 10.54
N ASP A 253 -5.24 -12.19 9.58
CA ASP A 253 -3.98 -12.71 9.02
C ASP A 253 -4.11 -14.17 8.54
N VAL A 254 -5.22 -14.46 7.86
CA VAL A 254 -5.57 -15.79 7.37
C VAL A 254 -5.64 -15.81 5.85
N MET A 255 -5.08 -16.86 5.26
CA MET A 255 -5.29 -17.23 3.86
C MET A 255 -5.99 -18.58 3.78
N GLU A 256 -7.06 -18.64 3.00
CA GLU A 256 -7.72 -19.88 2.62
C GLU A 256 -7.56 -20.15 1.12
N VAL A 257 -7.21 -21.38 0.77
CA VAL A 257 -7.06 -21.83 -0.61
C VAL A 257 -8.01 -22.97 -0.87
N ALA A 258 -8.83 -22.81 -1.89
CA ALA A 258 -9.68 -23.88 -2.42
C ALA A 258 -9.20 -24.28 -3.81
N GLU A 259 -8.85 -25.54 -4.01
CA GLU A 259 -8.61 -26.16 -5.32
C GLU A 259 -9.91 -26.89 -5.75
N VAL A 260 -10.39 -26.59 -6.96
CA VAL A 260 -11.70 -27.05 -7.44
C VAL A 260 -11.57 -27.61 -8.86
N ALA A 261 -12.20 -28.76 -9.12
CA ALA A 261 -12.42 -29.25 -10.47
C ALA A 261 -13.89 -28.99 -10.86
N PHE A 262 -14.11 -28.56 -12.10
CA PHE A 262 -15.44 -28.37 -12.65
C PHE A 262 -15.74 -29.47 -13.65
N HIS A 263 -16.78 -30.27 -13.39
CA HIS A 263 -17.24 -31.36 -14.26
C HIS A 263 -18.45 -30.94 -15.06
N PRO A 264 -18.49 -31.20 -16.38
CA PRO A 264 -19.70 -30.94 -17.17
C PRO A 264 -20.93 -31.65 -16.58
N SER A 265 -22.04 -30.95 -16.50
CA SER A 265 -23.32 -31.46 -16.04
C SER A 265 -24.48 -30.91 -16.88
N VAL A 266 -25.70 -31.46 -16.74
CA VAL A 266 -26.86 -30.96 -17.46
C VAL A 266 -27.11 -29.49 -17.09
N GLY A 267 -26.97 -28.60 -18.09
CA GLY A 267 -27.19 -27.16 -17.92
C GLY A 267 -26.01 -26.37 -17.34
N GLY A 268 -24.81 -26.98 -17.22
CA GLY A 268 -23.64 -26.25 -16.71
C GLY A 268 -22.50 -27.13 -16.20
N PHE A 269 -22.01 -26.81 -15.02
CA PHE A 269 -20.89 -27.52 -14.38
C PHE A 269 -21.22 -27.84 -12.93
N THR A 270 -20.69 -28.99 -12.44
CA THR A 270 -20.74 -29.36 -11.04
C THR A 270 -19.32 -29.18 -10.45
N PRO A 271 -19.13 -28.36 -9.39
CA PRO A 271 -17.85 -28.21 -8.74
C PRO A 271 -17.54 -29.42 -7.84
N GLU A 272 -16.31 -29.85 -7.85
CA GLU A 272 -15.75 -30.83 -6.92
C GLU A 272 -14.57 -30.18 -6.18
N ILE A 273 -14.68 -30.01 -4.87
CA ILE A 273 -13.59 -29.48 -4.04
C ILE A 273 -12.52 -30.56 -3.90
N LYS A 274 -11.37 -30.32 -4.49
CA LYS A 274 -10.22 -31.24 -4.42
C LYS A 274 -9.42 -31.03 -3.15
N ARG A 275 -9.31 -29.78 -2.70
CA ARG A 275 -8.51 -29.42 -1.53
C ARG A 275 -9.01 -28.12 -0.90
N LEU A 276 -9.01 -28.08 0.42
CA LEU A 276 -9.15 -26.85 1.22
C LEU A 276 -7.94 -26.75 2.14
N LYS A 277 -7.31 -25.58 2.18
CA LYS A 277 -6.18 -25.31 3.07
C LYS A 277 -6.33 -23.91 3.67
N SER A 278 -6.21 -23.82 5.00
CA SER A 278 -6.14 -22.55 5.71
C SER A 278 -4.74 -22.38 6.29
N THR A 279 -4.21 -21.16 6.24
CA THR A 279 -2.91 -20.79 6.82
C THR A 279 -3.08 -19.46 7.53
N ARG A 280 -2.62 -19.38 8.78
CA ARG A 280 -2.62 -18.17 9.60
C ARG A 280 -1.20 -17.74 9.92
N TYR A 281 -0.96 -16.43 9.85
CA TYR A 281 0.29 -15.82 10.30
C TYR A 281 0.02 -15.02 11.57
N PRO A 282 0.47 -15.49 12.74
CA PRO A 282 0.26 -14.77 13.99
C PRO A 282 1.16 -13.52 14.07
N ASN A 283 0.67 -12.49 14.78
CA ASN A 283 1.44 -11.31 15.16
C ASN A 283 1.87 -10.39 14.00
N VAL A 284 1.13 -10.32 12.92
CA VAL A 284 1.35 -9.30 11.91
C VAL A 284 0.93 -7.95 12.46
N THR A 285 1.85 -6.98 12.47
CA THR A 285 1.62 -5.63 12.97
C THR A 285 2.05 -4.60 11.94
N PRO A 286 1.55 -3.35 12.00
CA PRO A 286 2.02 -2.30 11.12
C PRO A 286 3.54 -2.12 11.14
N VAL A 287 4.16 -2.22 12.31
CA VAL A 287 5.61 -2.10 12.46
C VAL A 287 6.34 -3.30 11.84
N SER A 288 5.83 -4.53 12.02
CA SER A 288 6.47 -5.71 11.40
C SER A 288 6.41 -5.64 9.87
N LEU A 289 5.32 -5.16 9.29
CA LEU A 289 5.20 -4.98 7.84
C LEU A 289 6.12 -3.85 7.33
N LEU A 290 6.20 -2.73 8.03
CA LEU A 290 7.16 -1.67 7.70
C LEU A 290 8.60 -2.16 7.80
N THR A 291 8.92 -2.93 8.84
CA THR A 291 10.26 -3.54 9.01
C THR A 291 10.61 -4.41 7.80
N GLU A 292 9.69 -5.22 7.32
CA GLU A 292 9.89 -6.04 6.12
C GLU A 292 10.04 -5.18 4.86
N CYS A 293 9.21 -4.13 4.68
CA CYS A 293 9.36 -3.17 3.57
C CYS A 293 10.76 -2.55 3.55
N PHE A 294 11.26 -2.13 4.69
CA PHE A 294 12.58 -1.48 4.80
C PHE A 294 13.72 -2.49 4.60
N THR A 295 13.57 -3.69 5.13
CA THR A 295 14.53 -4.78 4.89
C THR A 295 14.65 -5.09 3.40
N GLN A 296 13.50 -5.15 2.69
CA GLN A 296 13.50 -5.39 1.25
C GLN A 296 14.06 -4.20 0.46
N PHE A 297 13.79 -2.97 0.89
CA PHE A 297 14.39 -1.78 0.29
C PHE A 297 15.92 -1.77 0.44
N LEU A 298 16.45 -2.12 1.61
CA LEU A 298 17.89 -2.24 1.82
C LEU A 298 18.52 -3.30 0.90
N ARG A 299 17.86 -4.43 0.72
CA ARG A 299 18.31 -5.46 -0.25
C ARG A 299 18.29 -4.96 -1.69
N ALA A 300 17.31 -4.09 -2.03
CA ALA A 300 17.26 -3.48 -3.36
C ALA A 300 18.43 -2.48 -3.55
N LEU A 301 18.81 -1.71 -2.52
CA LEU A 301 19.99 -0.84 -2.57
C LEU A 301 21.30 -1.62 -2.75
N GLU A 302 21.35 -2.85 -2.28
CA GLU A 302 22.48 -3.77 -2.49
C GLU A 302 22.46 -4.47 -3.85
N GLY A 303 21.47 -4.18 -4.71
CA GLY A 303 21.30 -4.82 -6.02
C GLY A 303 20.84 -6.29 -5.96
N LYS A 304 20.34 -6.74 -4.81
CA LYS A 304 19.91 -8.15 -4.62
C LYS A 304 18.50 -8.43 -5.13
N GLN A 305 17.69 -7.41 -5.31
CA GLN A 305 16.31 -7.48 -5.81
C GLN A 305 15.83 -6.10 -6.27
N GLU A 306 14.65 -6.05 -6.90
CA GLU A 306 13.94 -4.82 -7.18
C GLU A 306 13.24 -4.30 -5.90
N VAL A 307 12.91 -2.99 -5.87
CA VAL A 307 12.07 -2.41 -4.81
C VAL A 307 10.66 -3.02 -4.85
N LEU A 308 9.99 -3.12 -3.71
CA LEU A 308 8.64 -3.71 -3.63
C LEU A 308 7.61 -3.03 -4.53
N CYS A 309 7.68 -1.72 -4.64
CA CYS A 309 6.80 -0.90 -5.45
C CYS A 309 7.56 0.32 -5.96
N ASN A 310 7.94 0.34 -7.22
CA ASN A 310 8.62 1.48 -7.82
C ASN A 310 7.64 2.62 -8.15
N LEU A 311 8.16 3.76 -8.64
CA LEU A 311 7.34 4.93 -8.96
C LEU A 311 6.36 4.68 -10.10
N GLU A 312 6.73 3.89 -11.11
CA GLU A 312 5.81 3.53 -12.19
C GLU A 312 4.55 2.87 -11.63
N GLN A 313 4.74 1.83 -10.82
CA GLN A 313 3.64 1.06 -10.24
C GLN A 313 2.85 1.83 -9.19
N GLY A 314 3.54 2.48 -8.25
CA GLY A 314 2.93 3.05 -7.05
C GLY A 314 2.56 4.52 -7.16
N ALA A 315 3.17 5.26 -8.08
CA ALA A 315 2.84 6.65 -8.33
C ALA A 315 2.11 6.82 -9.67
N VAL A 316 2.71 6.46 -10.81
CA VAL A 316 2.12 6.72 -12.13
C VAL A 316 0.81 5.97 -12.31
N GLU A 317 0.83 4.64 -12.28
CA GLU A 317 -0.35 3.81 -12.55
C GLU A 317 -1.48 4.04 -11.53
N ILE A 318 -1.17 4.19 -10.24
CA ILE A 318 -2.18 4.44 -9.21
C ILE A 318 -2.78 5.84 -9.36
N THR A 319 -1.97 6.87 -9.62
CA THR A 319 -2.47 8.24 -9.78
C THR A 319 -3.36 8.38 -11.01
N GLN A 320 -3.05 7.69 -12.11
CA GLN A 320 -3.93 7.62 -13.28
C GLN A 320 -5.33 7.11 -12.93
N VAL A 321 -5.42 6.02 -12.14
CA VAL A 321 -6.71 5.50 -11.68
C VAL A 321 -7.43 6.50 -10.77
N LEU A 322 -6.70 7.17 -9.87
CA LEU A 322 -7.30 8.16 -8.95
C LEU A 322 -7.86 9.37 -9.70
N GLU A 323 -7.11 9.93 -10.64
CA GLU A 323 -7.57 11.09 -11.43
C GLU A 323 -8.77 10.74 -12.30
N GLU A 324 -8.71 9.62 -13.00
CA GLU A 324 -9.80 9.17 -13.83
C GLU A 324 -11.07 8.84 -12.99
N ALA A 325 -10.90 8.28 -11.79
CA ALA A 325 -12.03 8.06 -10.88
C ALA A 325 -12.67 9.38 -10.44
N ARG A 326 -11.88 10.39 -10.11
CA ARG A 326 -12.39 11.73 -9.80
C ARG A 326 -13.17 12.30 -10.98
N ARG A 327 -12.64 12.19 -12.21
CA ARG A 327 -13.28 12.70 -13.44
C ARG A 327 -14.61 12.00 -13.73
N ARG A 328 -14.74 10.70 -13.45
CA ARG A 328 -15.98 9.93 -13.67
C ARG A 328 -17.05 10.16 -12.60
N LEU A 329 -16.70 10.71 -11.46
CA LEU A 329 -17.62 11.03 -10.37
C LEU A 329 -18.17 12.47 -10.42
N LEU A 330 -17.59 13.34 -11.26
CA LEU A 330 -18.07 14.69 -11.55
C LEU A 330 -19.15 14.68 -12.64
#